data_844eea946f81fe1d288ea2db9358b7f3
#
_entry.id   844eea946f81fe1d288ea2db9358b7f3
#
_cell.length_a   1.000
_cell.length_b   1.000
_cell.length_c   1.000
_cell.angle_alpha   90.00
_cell.angle_beta   90.00
_cell.angle_gamma   90.00
#
_symmetry.space_group_name_H-M   'P 1'
#
loop_
_entity.id
_entity.type
_entity.pdbx_description
1 polymer ?
#
loop_
_entity_poly.entity_id
_entity_poly.type
_entity_poly.pdbx_seq_one_letter_code
_entity_poly.pdbx_strand_id
1 'polypeptide(L)'
;MIRMSKNRIIHGNAVKILSEIPDNAVDLVVTSPPYDDLRQYHKNRSEKYNGYSFPFEAIAVELERVVKKGGVIVWVVADAVVKGSESGSSFRQALYFMELGFRLHDTMIYEKAGCAFPARRDGNRYTQIFEYMFVFSNKAKPKTANLIIDKKNNWAGWHYFGGVGSRRSKTGERVKRNHHAVAEVSARNNIWRFNTGAGWSSKNPIAYEHSAVFPELLAEGHILTWSEENDMVLDCFVGSGTVPVVAARHNRKYIGIDISKKYCDLAKRRVDEDGV
;
A
#
# COMPACT_ATOMS: atom_id res chain seq x y z
N MET A 1 22.16 -4.09 14.38
CA MET A 1 21.71 -2.88 13.64
C MET A 1 21.85 -3.13 12.15
N ILE A 2 20.78 -2.92 11.39
CA ILE A 2 20.72 -3.19 9.94
C ILE A 2 21.37 -2.03 9.20
N ARG A 3 22.30 -2.35 8.25
CA ARG A 3 22.90 -1.31 7.38
C ARG A 3 21.90 -0.92 6.29
N MET A 4 21.49 0.34 6.27
CA MET A 4 20.50 0.90 5.34
C MET A 4 21.02 1.14 3.91
N SER A 5 22.32 0.95 3.68
CA SER A 5 22.95 1.20 2.37
C SER A 5 22.77 0.08 1.34
N LYS A 6 22.24 -1.08 1.74
CA LYS A 6 22.11 -2.27 0.88
C LYS A 6 20.67 -2.75 0.81
N ASN A 7 20.24 -3.10 -0.39
CA ASN A 7 18.98 -3.81 -0.64
C ASN A 7 18.99 -5.17 0.06
N ARG A 8 17.89 -5.52 0.74
CA ARG A 8 17.82 -6.74 1.54
C ARG A 8 16.43 -7.35 1.58
N ILE A 9 16.40 -8.67 1.54
CA ILE A 9 15.23 -9.46 1.95
C ILE A 9 15.66 -10.32 3.15
N ILE A 10 14.98 -10.13 4.28
CA ILE A 10 15.37 -10.63 5.58
C ILE A 10 14.30 -11.60 6.09
N HIS A 11 14.73 -12.83 6.39
CA HIS A 11 13.87 -13.82 7.01
C HIS A 11 13.83 -13.58 8.53
N GLY A 12 12.63 -13.38 9.08
CA GLY A 12 12.45 -13.24 10.51
C GLY A 12 11.12 -12.62 10.91
N ASN A 13 10.92 -12.53 12.22
CA ASN A 13 9.76 -11.86 12.80
C ASN A 13 9.85 -10.34 12.55
N ALA A 14 8.80 -9.75 11.99
CA ALA A 14 8.78 -8.35 11.61
C ALA A 14 9.12 -7.40 12.77
N VAL A 15 8.54 -7.60 13.96
CA VAL A 15 8.82 -6.76 15.14
C VAL A 15 10.32 -6.79 15.49
N LYS A 16 10.93 -8.00 15.54
CA LYS A 16 12.36 -8.14 15.85
C LYS A 16 13.24 -7.48 14.80
N ILE A 17 12.94 -7.67 13.52
CA ILE A 17 13.74 -7.08 12.45
C ILE A 17 13.56 -5.55 12.40
N LEU A 18 12.34 -5.05 12.59
CA LEU A 18 12.08 -3.62 12.67
C LEU A 18 12.85 -2.96 13.81
N SER A 19 12.95 -3.58 15.00
CA SER A 19 13.71 -3.05 16.12
C SER A 19 15.23 -2.91 15.87
N GLU A 20 15.75 -3.59 14.84
CA GLU A 20 17.14 -3.46 14.39
C GLU A 20 17.34 -2.35 13.35
N ILE A 21 16.27 -1.82 12.77
CA ILE A 21 16.31 -0.68 11.84
C ILE A 21 16.49 0.61 12.65
N PRO A 22 17.41 1.50 12.25
CA PRO A 22 17.57 2.79 12.92
C PRO A 22 16.31 3.65 12.87
N ASP A 23 16.17 4.56 13.85
CA ASP A 23 15.11 5.56 13.85
C ASP A 23 15.18 6.45 12.61
N ASN A 24 14.02 6.84 12.08
CA ASN A 24 13.92 7.75 10.94
C ASN A 24 14.77 7.33 9.72
N ALA A 25 14.79 6.03 9.41
CA ALA A 25 15.61 5.46 8.34
C ALA A 25 14.82 5.12 7.07
N VAL A 26 13.49 5.03 7.14
CA VAL A 26 12.59 4.60 6.06
C VAL A 26 11.81 5.79 5.51
N ASP A 27 11.82 5.96 4.19
CA ASP A 27 11.09 7.03 3.51
C ASP A 27 9.65 6.62 3.19
N LEU A 28 9.46 5.36 2.77
CA LEU A 28 8.18 4.83 2.34
C LEU A 28 7.99 3.40 2.84
N VAL A 29 6.83 3.10 3.35
CA VAL A 29 6.35 1.72 3.59
C VAL A 29 5.22 1.45 2.61
N VAL A 30 5.32 0.38 1.84
CA VAL A 30 4.20 -0.17 1.05
C VAL A 30 4.06 -1.63 1.43
N THR A 31 2.94 -1.99 2.03
CA THR A 31 2.78 -3.34 2.57
C THR A 31 1.32 -3.76 2.67
N SER A 32 1.11 -5.08 2.62
CA SER A 32 -0.18 -5.71 2.85
C SER A 32 -0.02 -6.73 3.96
N PRO A 33 -0.53 -6.46 5.18
CA PRO A 33 -0.39 -7.38 6.30
C PRO A 33 -1.16 -8.67 6.05
N PRO A 34 -0.86 -9.76 6.78
CA PRO A 34 -1.71 -10.93 6.75
C PRO A 34 -3.12 -10.54 7.23
N TYR A 35 -4.10 -10.82 6.37
CA TYR A 35 -5.50 -10.58 6.74
C TYR A 35 -5.93 -11.68 7.70
N ASP A 36 -6.41 -11.34 8.86
CA ASP A 36 -6.97 -12.25 9.88
C ASP A 36 -7.18 -13.67 9.29
N ASP A 37 -7.72 -14.64 9.72
CA ASP A 37 -7.85 -16.00 9.16
C ASP A 37 -8.35 -16.14 7.69
N LEU A 38 -8.38 -15.04 6.88
CA LEU A 38 -8.92 -15.03 5.51
C LEU A 38 -8.14 -15.89 4.50
N ARG A 39 -6.83 -16.14 4.75
CA ARG A 39 -6.00 -16.92 3.83
C ARG A 39 -5.18 -17.95 4.57
N GLN A 40 -5.32 -19.20 4.16
CA GLN A 40 -4.39 -20.25 4.55
C GLN A 40 -3.10 -20.07 3.72
N TYR A 41 -2.08 -19.47 4.32
CA TYR A 41 -0.76 -19.29 3.68
C TYR A 41 0.02 -20.62 3.50
N HIS A 42 -0.51 -21.74 4.01
CA HIS A 42 0.04 -23.08 3.84
C HIS A 42 -1.01 -24.06 3.36
N LYS A 43 -0.65 -24.89 2.35
CA LYS A 43 -1.52 -25.94 1.79
C LYS A 43 -1.83 -27.07 2.78
N ASN A 44 -1.07 -27.23 3.85
CA ASN A 44 -1.28 -28.27 4.85
C ASN A 44 -2.03 -27.72 6.07
N ARG A 45 -3.25 -28.19 6.25
CA ARG A 45 -4.10 -27.88 7.43
C ARG A 45 -3.45 -28.20 8.79
N SER A 46 -2.39 -29.01 8.81
CA SER A 46 -1.66 -29.43 10.01
C SER A 46 -0.63 -28.41 10.48
N GLU A 47 -0.17 -27.53 9.62
CA GLU A 47 0.72 -26.41 9.97
C GLU A 47 -0.11 -25.12 10.14
N LYS A 48 -1.13 -25.15 10.99
CA LYS A 48 -1.61 -23.93 11.60
C LYS A 48 -0.38 -23.29 12.25
N TYR A 49 -0.16 -21.99 12.01
CA TYR A 49 0.65 -21.18 12.91
C TYR A 49 -0.02 -21.25 14.28
N ASN A 50 0.30 -22.30 15.05
CA ASN A 50 -0.26 -22.53 16.37
C ASN A 50 0.10 -21.32 17.23
N GLY A 51 -0.85 -20.41 17.40
CA GLY A 51 -0.73 -19.27 18.30
C GLY A 51 -0.04 -18.02 17.74
N TYR A 52 0.22 -17.90 16.42
CA TYR A 52 0.67 -16.63 15.86
C TYR A 52 -0.55 -15.70 15.69
N SER A 53 -0.76 -14.87 16.67
CA SER A 53 -1.60 -13.68 16.48
C SER A 53 -0.74 -12.61 15.78
N PHE A 54 -1.26 -11.98 14.76
CA PHE A 54 -0.61 -10.88 14.07
C PHE A 54 -0.37 -9.72 15.06
N PRO A 55 0.89 -9.40 15.43
CA PRO A 55 1.18 -8.42 16.46
C PRO A 55 1.14 -7.00 15.89
N PHE A 56 -0.03 -6.59 15.41
CA PHE A 56 -0.23 -5.34 14.71
C PHE A 56 0.30 -4.12 15.49
N GLU A 57 -0.09 -3.99 16.76
CA GLU A 57 0.28 -2.83 17.58
C GLU A 57 1.79 -2.68 17.74
N ALA A 58 2.49 -3.79 18.01
CA ALA A 58 3.94 -3.78 18.12
C ALA A 58 4.62 -3.38 16.78
N ILE A 59 4.08 -3.84 15.66
CA ILE A 59 4.58 -3.45 14.33
C ILE A 59 4.30 -1.97 14.06
N ALA A 60 3.12 -1.47 14.38
CA ALA A 60 2.76 -0.08 14.17
C ALA A 60 3.64 0.89 14.99
N VAL A 61 3.96 0.52 16.24
CA VAL A 61 4.90 1.26 17.09
C VAL A 61 6.30 1.32 16.47
N GLU A 62 6.81 0.19 15.99
CA GLU A 62 8.11 0.15 15.32
C GLU A 62 8.08 0.96 14.00
N LEU A 63 7.00 0.90 13.23
CA LEU A 63 6.86 1.70 12.01
C LEU A 63 6.84 3.20 12.33
N GLU A 64 6.22 3.62 13.45
CA GLU A 64 6.27 5.02 13.90
C GLU A 64 7.69 5.49 14.15
N ARG A 65 8.53 4.66 14.74
CA ARG A 65 9.92 4.95 15.06
C ARG A 65 10.82 4.97 13.82
N VAL A 66 10.68 3.99 12.92
CA VAL A 66 11.61 3.83 11.78
C VAL A 66 11.26 4.72 10.59
N VAL A 67 9.99 5.11 10.42
CA VAL A 67 9.57 5.98 9.30
C VAL A 67 9.95 7.43 9.59
N LYS A 68 10.62 8.05 8.65
CA LYS A 68 11.05 9.45 8.73
C LYS A 68 9.86 10.40 8.96
N LYS A 69 10.11 11.54 9.56
CA LYS A 69 9.12 12.63 9.60
C LYS A 69 8.73 13.05 8.18
N GLY A 70 7.44 12.99 7.87
CA GLY A 70 6.92 13.18 6.51
C GLY A 70 7.12 11.98 5.57
N GLY A 71 7.71 10.89 6.05
CA GLY A 71 7.68 9.60 5.37
C GLY A 71 6.27 9.02 5.36
N VAL A 72 5.99 8.13 4.43
CA VAL A 72 4.64 7.65 4.13
C VAL A 72 4.52 6.15 4.42
N ILE A 73 3.36 5.73 4.93
CA ILE A 73 2.94 4.33 5.00
C ILE A 73 1.72 4.15 4.11
N VAL A 74 1.79 3.22 3.17
CA VAL A 74 0.65 2.70 2.42
C VAL A 74 0.31 1.33 2.99
N TRP A 75 -0.81 1.27 3.70
CA TRP A 75 -1.30 0.08 4.38
C TRP A 75 -2.46 -0.52 3.61
N VAL A 76 -2.20 -1.60 2.88
CA VAL A 76 -3.21 -2.26 2.02
C VAL A 76 -3.89 -3.37 2.80
N VAL A 77 -5.18 -3.23 3.08
CA VAL A 77 -5.90 -4.14 3.99
C VAL A 77 -7.36 -4.33 3.61
N ALA A 78 -7.89 -5.49 3.91
CA ALA A 78 -9.33 -5.79 3.83
C ALA A 78 -9.80 -6.50 5.09
N ASP A 79 -11.10 -6.42 5.36
CA ASP A 79 -11.73 -7.09 6.48
C ASP A 79 -12.14 -8.53 6.15
N ALA A 80 -11.99 -9.43 7.12
CA ALA A 80 -12.57 -10.77 7.08
C ALA A 80 -14.05 -10.74 7.44
N VAL A 81 -14.82 -11.67 6.90
CA VAL A 81 -16.17 -11.95 7.40
C VAL A 81 -16.11 -13.13 8.38
N VAL A 82 -16.35 -12.86 9.64
CA VAL A 82 -16.31 -13.84 10.72
C VAL A 82 -17.73 -13.96 11.34
N LYS A 83 -18.30 -15.15 11.32
CA LYS A 83 -19.65 -15.41 11.87
C LYS A 83 -20.73 -14.42 11.37
N GLY A 84 -20.67 -14.07 10.08
CA GLY A 84 -21.65 -13.18 9.44
C GLY A 84 -21.44 -11.69 9.70
N SER A 85 -20.32 -11.28 10.32
CA SER A 85 -19.93 -9.87 10.51
C SER A 85 -18.57 -9.62 9.92
N GLU A 86 -18.35 -8.44 9.34
CA GLU A 86 -17.00 -7.97 9.02
C GLU A 86 -16.20 -7.78 10.29
N SER A 87 -14.89 -8.09 10.24
CA SER A 87 -14.01 -7.99 11.40
C SER A 87 -13.81 -6.55 11.88
N GLY A 88 -13.87 -5.58 10.97
CA GLY A 88 -13.56 -4.19 11.24
C GLY A 88 -12.10 -3.96 11.64
N SER A 89 -11.21 -4.92 11.35
CA SER A 89 -9.80 -4.82 11.70
C SER A 89 -9.10 -3.71 10.93
N SER A 90 -9.48 -3.47 9.67
CA SER A 90 -8.95 -2.38 8.86
C SER A 90 -9.16 -1.01 9.51
N PHE A 91 -10.35 -0.76 10.05
CA PHE A 91 -10.68 0.50 10.72
C PHE A 91 -9.94 0.64 12.05
N ARG A 92 -9.87 -0.43 12.86
CA ARG A 92 -9.11 -0.40 14.12
C ARG A 92 -7.64 -0.12 13.88
N GLN A 93 -7.05 -0.75 12.86
CA GLN A 93 -5.67 -0.51 12.48
C GLN A 93 -5.45 0.94 12.03
N ALA A 94 -6.36 1.48 11.21
CA ALA A 94 -6.28 2.87 10.77
C ALA A 94 -6.36 3.87 11.93
N LEU A 95 -7.29 3.67 12.86
CA LEU A 95 -7.43 4.51 14.05
C LEU A 95 -6.20 4.41 14.96
N TYR A 96 -5.66 3.22 15.16
CA TYR A 96 -4.46 3.03 15.98
C TYR A 96 -3.22 3.75 15.41
N PHE A 97 -3.01 3.71 14.08
CA PHE A 97 -1.97 4.54 13.47
C PHE A 97 -2.16 6.03 13.76
N MET A 98 -3.40 6.51 13.76
CA MET A 98 -3.69 7.92 14.09
C MET A 98 -3.40 8.21 15.57
N GLU A 99 -3.71 7.30 16.49
CA GLU A 99 -3.38 7.40 17.92
C GLU A 99 -1.87 7.48 18.17
N LEU A 100 -1.06 6.76 17.38
CA LEU A 100 0.40 6.85 17.39
C LEU A 100 0.95 8.18 16.83
N GLY A 101 0.08 9.05 16.30
CA GLY A 101 0.46 10.36 15.77
C GLY A 101 0.67 10.43 14.27
N PHE A 102 0.39 9.36 13.53
CA PHE A 102 0.31 9.45 12.08
C PHE A 102 -0.88 10.29 11.64
N ARG A 103 -0.73 10.97 10.53
CA ARG A 103 -1.84 11.66 9.85
C ARG A 103 -2.40 10.73 8.79
N LEU A 104 -3.67 10.41 8.86
CA LEU A 104 -4.37 9.79 7.75
C LEU A 104 -4.44 10.80 6.61
N HIS A 105 -3.56 10.65 5.64
CA HIS A 105 -3.40 11.60 4.55
C HIS A 105 -4.45 11.38 3.46
N ASP A 106 -4.69 10.11 3.09
CA ASP A 106 -5.75 9.74 2.14
C ASP A 106 -6.30 8.35 2.48
N THR A 107 -7.58 8.14 2.17
CA THR A 107 -8.23 6.84 2.18
C THR A 107 -8.48 6.46 0.72
N MET A 108 -7.63 5.60 0.20
CA MET A 108 -7.71 5.15 -1.18
C MET A 108 -8.34 3.75 -1.26
N ILE A 109 -8.87 3.43 -2.43
CA ILE A 109 -9.49 2.14 -2.72
C ILE A 109 -8.74 1.44 -3.85
N TYR A 110 -8.32 0.21 -3.60
CA TYR A 110 -7.90 -0.72 -4.62
C TYR A 110 -9.13 -1.51 -5.09
N GLU A 111 -9.67 -1.16 -6.25
CA GLU A 111 -10.76 -1.89 -6.89
C GLU A 111 -10.20 -3.04 -7.75
N LYS A 112 -10.67 -4.25 -7.51
CA LYS A 112 -10.31 -5.46 -8.26
C LYS A 112 -11.17 -5.54 -9.52
N ALA A 113 -10.59 -5.33 -10.68
CA ALA A 113 -11.28 -5.49 -11.95
C ALA A 113 -11.50 -6.99 -12.24
N GLY A 114 -12.72 -7.43 -12.10
CA GLY A 114 -13.07 -8.83 -12.20
C GLY A 114 -12.83 -9.60 -10.89
N CYS A 115 -13.81 -10.32 -10.46
CA CYS A 115 -13.71 -11.17 -9.27
C CYS A 115 -13.16 -12.54 -9.69
N ALA A 116 -11.84 -12.73 -9.69
CA ALA A 116 -11.21 -14.01 -10.01
C ALA A 116 -11.55 -15.10 -8.99
N PHE A 117 -11.87 -14.72 -7.76
CA PHE A 117 -12.40 -15.59 -6.72
C PHE A 117 -13.65 -14.92 -6.17
N PRO A 118 -14.84 -15.46 -6.47
CA PRO A 118 -16.04 -14.97 -5.81
C PRO A 118 -15.82 -15.16 -4.30
N ALA A 119 -15.68 -14.05 -3.58
CA ALA A 119 -15.93 -14.06 -2.17
C ALA A 119 -17.26 -14.79 -2.01
N ARG A 120 -17.35 -15.79 -1.11
CA ARG A 120 -18.57 -16.59 -0.92
C ARG A 120 -19.75 -15.65 -0.94
N ARG A 121 -20.60 -15.82 -1.94
CA ARG A 121 -21.88 -15.13 -2.03
C ARG A 121 -22.81 -15.80 -1.02
N ASP A 122 -22.64 -15.50 0.25
CA ASP A 122 -23.71 -15.71 1.20
C ASP A 122 -24.81 -14.76 0.73
N GLY A 123 -25.98 -15.26 0.38
CA GLY A 123 -27.02 -14.57 -0.39
C GLY A 123 -27.57 -13.27 0.19
N ASN A 124 -26.98 -12.73 1.26
CA ASN A 124 -27.32 -11.48 1.92
C ASN A 124 -26.20 -10.41 1.84
N ARG A 125 -25.09 -10.63 1.07
CA ARG A 125 -23.99 -9.68 0.91
C ARG A 125 -23.65 -9.45 -0.55
N TYR A 126 -23.28 -8.23 -0.87
CA TYR A 126 -22.65 -7.93 -2.16
C TYR A 126 -21.23 -8.51 -2.21
N THR A 127 -20.79 -8.88 -3.42
CA THR A 127 -19.42 -9.35 -3.64
C THR A 127 -18.43 -8.21 -3.34
N GLN A 128 -17.49 -8.45 -2.42
CA GLN A 128 -16.44 -7.49 -2.11
C GLN A 128 -15.39 -7.49 -3.23
N ILE A 129 -15.25 -6.37 -3.89
CA ILE A 129 -14.32 -6.19 -5.02
C ILE A 129 -13.23 -5.16 -4.72
N PHE A 130 -13.04 -4.77 -3.47
CA PHE A 130 -12.04 -3.77 -3.12
C PHE A 130 -11.26 -4.12 -1.86
N GLU A 131 -10.13 -3.43 -1.71
CA GLU A 131 -9.34 -3.37 -0.48
C GLU A 131 -9.06 -1.90 -0.17
N TYR A 132 -8.92 -1.57 1.12
CA TYR A 132 -8.47 -0.23 1.52
C TYR A 132 -6.98 -0.08 1.29
N MET A 133 -6.57 1.11 0.84
CA MET A 133 -5.19 1.57 0.83
C MET A 133 -5.14 2.83 1.69
N PHE A 134 -4.92 2.65 3.00
CA PHE A 134 -4.76 3.80 3.89
C PHE A 134 -3.37 4.40 3.70
N VAL A 135 -3.31 5.68 3.38
CA VAL A 135 -2.08 6.44 3.20
C VAL A 135 -1.87 7.30 4.44
N PHE A 136 -0.85 6.97 5.22
CA PHE A 136 -0.48 7.73 6.41
C PHE A 136 0.81 8.50 6.17
N SER A 137 0.95 9.67 6.82
CA SER A 137 2.21 10.41 6.85
C SER A 137 2.67 10.64 8.29
N ASN A 138 3.95 10.38 8.57
CA ASN A 138 4.48 10.45 9.93
C ASN A 138 4.65 11.91 10.39
N LYS A 139 3.88 12.34 11.40
CA LYS A 139 3.98 13.63 12.12
C LYS A 139 3.93 14.90 11.25
N ALA A 140 4.01 14.81 9.95
CA ALA A 140 4.00 15.94 9.01
C ALA A 140 3.21 15.61 7.75
N LYS A 141 3.07 16.55 6.82
CA LYS A 141 2.62 16.25 5.45
C LYS A 141 3.67 15.35 4.77
N PRO A 142 3.26 14.54 3.77
CA PRO A 142 4.23 13.80 2.96
C PRO A 142 5.35 14.71 2.46
N LYS A 143 6.60 14.26 2.59
CA LYS A 143 7.77 14.98 2.08
C LYS A 143 7.77 14.96 0.55
N THR A 144 7.41 13.82 -0.03
CA THR A 144 7.28 13.58 -1.46
C THR A 144 5.82 13.31 -1.79
N ALA A 145 5.31 13.93 -2.86
CA ALA A 145 3.95 13.74 -3.34
C ALA A 145 3.89 13.98 -4.86
N ASN A 146 4.46 13.05 -5.64
CA ASN A 146 4.49 13.07 -7.10
C ASN A 146 3.20 12.43 -7.65
N LEU A 147 2.11 13.18 -7.64
CA LEU A 147 0.80 12.64 -8.06
C LEU A 147 0.82 12.22 -9.53
N ILE A 148 0.26 11.05 -9.82
CA ILE A 148 0.12 10.54 -11.19
C ILE A 148 -0.94 11.37 -11.92
N ILE A 149 -0.54 12.01 -13.02
CA ILE A 149 -1.39 12.91 -13.82
C ILE A 149 -1.80 12.19 -15.12
N ASP A 150 -2.77 11.32 -15.03
CA ASP A 150 -3.21 10.50 -16.18
C ASP A 150 -4.74 10.40 -16.35
N LYS A 151 -5.50 11.02 -15.45
CA LYS A 151 -6.96 11.04 -15.55
C LYS A 151 -7.39 12.02 -16.63
N LYS A 152 -7.95 11.51 -17.73
CA LYS A 152 -8.55 12.34 -18.78
C LYS A 152 -9.78 13.07 -18.25
N ASN A 153 -9.87 14.36 -18.55
CA ASN A 153 -11.02 15.17 -18.15
C ASN A 153 -12.04 15.23 -19.30
N ASN A 154 -13.29 14.87 -19.02
CA ASN A 154 -14.38 14.83 -20.02
C ASN A 154 -14.68 16.21 -20.64
N TRP A 155 -14.30 17.29 -19.98
CA TRP A 155 -14.57 18.68 -20.36
C TRP A 155 -13.28 19.44 -20.69
N ALA A 156 -12.25 18.75 -21.18
CA ALA A 156 -10.99 19.37 -21.59
C ALA A 156 -11.21 20.51 -22.56
N GLY A 157 -10.53 21.63 -22.36
CA GLY A 157 -10.68 22.85 -23.17
C GLY A 157 -11.92 23.70 -22.87
N TRP A 158 -12.83 23.21 -22.03
CA TRP A 158 -14.02 23.95 -21.68
C TRP A 158 -13.70 25.09 -20.70
N HIS A 159 -14.21 26.27 -21.03
CA HIS A 159 -14.24 27.40 -20.11
C HIS A 159 -15.59 27.45 -19.41
N TYR A 160 -15.59 27.65 -18.12
CA TYR A 160 -16.82 27.77 -17.35
C TYR A 160 -17.53 29.10 -17.76
N PHE A 161 -18.51 29.03 -18.68
CA PHE A 161 -19.37 30.14 -19.00
C PHE A 161 -20.54 30.14 -18.01
N GLY A 162 -20.53 31.01 -17.05
CA GLY A 162 -21.69 31.16 -16.22
C GLY A 162 -21.37 31.39 -14.76
N GLY A 163 -21.37 32.63 -14.44
CA GLY A 163 -21.26 33.10 -13.06
C GLY A 163 -19.83 33.21 -12.58
N VAL A 164 -19.56 34.27 -11.91
CA VAL A 164 -18.29 34.52 -11.22
C VAL A 164 -18.13 33.42 -10.16
N GLY A 165 -17.39 32.36 -10.48
CA GLY A 165 -17.01 31.36 -9.50
C GLY A 165 -16.27 32.06 -8.36
N SER A 166 -16.95 32.25 -7.25
CA SER A 166 -16.34 32.83 -6.07
C SER A 166 -16.02 31.72 -5.08
N ARG A 167 -14.79 31.68 -4.58
CA ARG A 167 -14.50 30.93 -3.36
C ARG A 167 -14.52 31.88 -2.18
N ARG A 168 -14.93 31.41 -1.01
CA ARG A 168 -14.71 32.16 0.23
C ARG A 168 -13.23 32.09 0.61
N SER A 169 -12.63 33.23 0.91
CA SER A 169 -11.32 33.31 1.54
C SER A 169 -11.37 32.68 2.94
N LYS A 170 -10.20 32.51 3.57
CA LYS A 170 -10.15 32.10 4.99
C LYS A 170 -10.86 33.09 5.94
N THR A 171 -11.04 34.34 5.50
CA THR A 171 -11.73 35.43 6.22
C THR A 171 -13.22 35.52 5.89
N GLY A 172 -13.76 34.62 5.02
CA GLY A 172 -15.17 34.60 4.64
C GLY A 172 -15.55 35.48 3.46
N GLU A 173 -14.65 36.30 2.92
CA GLU A 173 -14.89 37.18 1.77
C GLU A 173 -14.96 36.39 0.46
N ARG A 174 -15.78 36.87 -0.48
CA ARG A 174 -15.85 36.31 -1.83
C ARG A 174 -14.68 36.79 -2.69
N VAL A 175 -13.80 35.87 -3.10
CA VAL A 175 -12.68 36.15 -3.98
C VAL A 175 -12.99 35.65 -5.37
N LYS A 176 -12.81 36.51 -6.41
CA LYS A 176 -12.92 36.11 -7.82
C LYS A 176 -11.98 34.96 -8.14
N ARG A 177 -12.47 33.91 -8.79
CA ARG A 177 -11.64 32.88 -9.36
C ARG A 177 -11.21 33.29 -10.78
N ASN A 178 -9.92 33.19 -11.08
CA ASN A 178 -9.47 33.21 -12.48
C ASN A 178 -9.97 31.93 -13.15
N HIS A 179 -10.68 32.09 -14.26
CA HIS A 179 -11.18 30.97 -15.06
C HIS A 179 -10.06 30.50 -16.00
N HIS A 180 -9.55 29.32 -15.72
CA HIS A 180 -8.67 28.59 -16.65
C HIS A 180 -9.52 27.55 -17.39
N ALA A 181 -9.15 27.25 -18.64
CA ALA A 181 -9.72 26.11 -19.34
C ALA A 181 -9.48 24.82 -18.54
N VAL A 182 -10.42 23.90 -18.62
CA VAL A 182 -10.24 22.56 -18.00
C VAL A 182 -9.07 21.89 -18.71
N ALA A 183 -8.06 21.46 -17.93
CA ALA A 183 -6.89 20.77 -18.46
C ALA A 183 -7.31 19.44 -19.12
N GLU A 184 -6.54 18.95 -20.07
CA GLU A 184 -6.79 17.65 -20.72
C GLU A 184 -6.72 16.49 -19.72
N VAL A 185 -5.75 16.55 -18.83
CA VAL A 185 -5.52 15.54 -17.79
C VAL A 185 -5.46 16.20 -16.42
N SER A 186 -5.75 15.42 -15.40
CA SER A 186 -5.66 15.79 -13.98
C SER A 186 -5.07 14.66 -13.16
N ALA A 187 -4.82 14.91 -11.89
CA ALA A 187 -4.40 13.88 -10.96
C ALA A 187 -5.42 12.72 -10.95
N ARG A 188 -4.91 11.49 -10.90
CA ARG A 188 -5.70 10.27 -10.76
C ARG A 188 -6.59 10.37 -9.52
N ASN A 189 -7.78 9.79 -9.58
CA ASN A 189 -8.65 9.67 -8.41
C ASN A 189 -8.05 8.71 -7.37
N ASN A 190 -8.57 8.72 -6.17
CA ASN A 190 -8.15 7.81 -5.11
C ASN A 190 -8.81 6.42 -5.15
N ILE A 191 -9.53 6.08 -6.21
CA ILE A 191 -9.99 4.72 -6.52
C ILE A 191 -9.16 4.22 -7.69
N TRP A 192 -8.32 3.23 -7.43
CA TRP A 192 -7.43 2.63 -8.43
C TRP A 192 -7.91 1.24 -8.80
N ARG A 193 -8.15 1.02 -10.09
CA ARG A 193 -8.67 -0.23 -10.62
C ARG A 193 -7.56 -1.02 -11.31
N PHE A 194 -7.35 -2.24 -10.85
CA PHE A 194 -6.38 -3.17 -11.43
C PHE A 194 -6.99 -4.54 -11.68
N ASN A 195 -6.57 -5.17 -12.77
CA ASN A 195 -6.84 -6.58 -12.99
C ASN A 195 -6.06 -7.42 -11.98
N THR A 196 -6.63 -8.54 -11.55
CA THR A 196 -6.03 -9.46 -10.59
C THR A 196 -5.93 -10.87 -11.15
N GLY A 197 -5.04 -11.67 -10.58
CA GLY A 197 -4.81 -13.05 -10.96
C GLY A 197 -3.60 -13.26 -11.87
N ALA A 198 -3.44 -14.48 -12.34
CA ALA A 198 -2.26 -14.88 -13.11
C ALA A 198 -2.09 -14.06 -14.39
N GLY A 199 -0.88 -13.58 -14.62
CA GLY A 199 -0.54 -12.74 -15.76
C GLY A 199 -0.98 -11.27 -15.68
N TRP A 200 -1.78 -10.89 -14.66
CA TRP A 200 -2.25 -9.53 -14.43
C TRP A 200 -1.57 -8.85 -13.25
N SER A 201 -1.49 -9.54 -12.09
CA SER A 201 -0.83 -8.99 -10.90
C SER A 201 0.68 -8.88 -11.08
N SER A 202 1.29 -9.83 -11.78
CA SER A 202 2.70 -9.81 -12.19
C SER A 202 2.85 -10.51 -13.54
N LYS A 203 3.85 -10.10 -14.31
CA LYS A 203 4.26 -10.81 -15.54
C LYS A 203 5.20 -11.98 -15.24
N ASN A 204 5.88 -11.96 -14.09
CA ASN A 204 6.74 -13.05 -13.66
C ASN A 204 5.91 -14.19 -13.07
N PRO A 205 5.92 -15.40 -13.68
CA PRO A 205 5.07 -16.51 -13.23
C PRO A 205 5.43 -17.04 -11.85
N ILE A 206 6.68 -16.92 -11.40
CA ILE A 206 7.07 -17.39 -10.06
C ILE A 206 6.41 -16.58 -8.93
N ALA A 207 5.94 -15.37 -9.19
CA ALA A 207 5.18 -14.59 -8.22
C ALA A 207 4.00 -15.38 -7.66
N TYR A 208 3.39 -16.23 -8.48
CA TYR A 208 2.21 -17.01 -8.14
C TYR A 208 2.49 -18.28 -7.32
N GLU A 209 3.75 -18.53 -6.97
CA GLU A 209 4.10 -19.46 -5.90
C GLU A 209 3.64 -18.94 -4.53
N HIS A 210 3.36 -17.64 -4.42
CA HIS A 210 2.69 -17.01 -3.29
C HIS A 210 1.19 -16.95 -3.53
N SER A 211 0.40 -17.27 -2.50
CA SER A 211 -1.08 -17.35 -2.62
C SER A 211 -1.78 -15.99 -2.76
N ALA A 212 -1.10 -14.89 -2.50
CA ALA A 212 -1.68 -13.56 -2.40
C ALA A 212 -0.74 -12.50 -3.01
N VAL A 213 -0.73 -12.42 -4.33
CA VAL A 213 0.08 -11.43 -5.05
C VAL A 213 -0.76 -10.19 -5.32
N PHE A 214 -0.37 -9.04 -4.80
CA PHE A 214 -1.00 -7.79 -5.21
C PHE A 214 -0.32 -7.20 -6.45
N PRO A 215 -1.02 -6.38 -7.25
CA PRO A 215 -0.52 -5.95 -8.54
C PRO A 215 0.77 -5.13 -8.45
N GLU A 216 1.75 -5.42 -9.32
CA GLU A 216 2.97 -4.61 -9.45
C GLU A 216 2.66 -3.15 -9.76
N LEU A 217 1.66 -2.88 -10.64
CA LEU A 217 1.22 -1.51 -10.95
C LEU A 217 0.65 -0.75 -9.74
N LEU A 218 0.10 -1.47 -8.75
CA LEU A 218 -0.34 -0.83 -7.51
C LEU A 218 0.88 -0.40 -6.68
N ALA A 219 1.87 -1.28 -6.51
CA ALA A 219 3.12 -0.96 -5.83
C ALA A 219 3.85 0.20 -6.53
N GLU A 220 3.94 0.14 -7.87
CA GLU A 220 4.58 1.16 -8.69
C GLU A 220 3.95 2.53 -8.50
N GLY A 221 2.63 2.61 -8.58
CA GLY A 221 1.90 3.85 -8.37
C GLY A 221 2.23 4.50 -7.03
N HIS A 222 2.27 3.71 -5.95
CA HIS A 222 2.60 4.24 -4.62
C HIS A 222 4.08 4.59 -4.46
N ILE A 223 5.00 3.75 -4.99
CA ILE A 223 6.44 4.00 -4.93
C ILE A 223 6.79 5.29 -5.66
N LEU A 224 6.27 5.48 -6.88
CA LEU A 224 6.51 6.70 -7.66
C LEU A 224 5.90 7.94 -7.02
N THR A 225 4.71 7.80 -6.42
CA THR A 225 4.02 8.94 -5.79
C THR A 225 4.72 9.39 -4.50
N TRP A 226 5.16 8.47 -3.66
CA TRP A 226 5.54 8.78 -2.28
C TRP A 226 7.03 8.67 -1.99
N SER A 227 7.88 8.43 -3.01
CA SER A 227 9.33 8.36 -2.86
C SER A 227 10.09 8.95 -4.03
N GLU A 228 11.34 9.34 -3.78
CA GLU A 228 12.32 9.74 -4.79
C GLU A 228 13.33 8.60 -5.04
N GLU A 229 14.13 8.73 -6.11
CA GLU A 229 15.24 7.81 -6.34
C GLU A 229 16.20 7.78 -5.14
N ASN A 230 16.72 6.59 -4.84
CA ASN A 230 17.56 6.27 -3.69
C ASN A 230 16.86 6.33 -2.32
N ASP A 231 15.57 6.67 -2.24
CA ASP A 231 14.81 6.56 -1.01
C ASP A 231 14.66 5.10 -0.57
N MET A 232 14.53 4.89 0.74
CA MET A 232 14.36 3.57 1.34
C MET A 232 12.89 3.18 1.40
N VAL A 233 12.55 2.12 0.67
CA VAL A 233 11.21 1.49 0.66
C VAL A 233 11.22 0.23 1.53
N LEU A 234 10.27 0.12 2.44
CA LEU A 234 10.12 -1.04 3.33
C LEU A 234 8.83 -1.79 3.02
N ASP A 235 8.93 -3.11 2.94
CA ASP A 235 7.79 -4.03 3.00
C ASP A 235 8.01 -5.03 4.14
N CYS A 236 7.23 -4.90 5.20
CA CYS A 236 7.37 -5.76 6.39
C CYS A 236 6.64 -7.12 6.28
N PHE A 237 6.00 -7.39 5.14
CA PHE A 237 5.33 -8.65 4.80
C PHE A 237 5.57 -8.98 3.31
N VAL A 238 6.83 -9.14 2.96
CA VAL A 238 7.31 -9.10 1.56
C VAL A 238 6.68 -10.15 0.63
N GLY A 239 6.21 -11.26 1.18
CA GLY A 239 5.54 -12.31 0.42
C GLY A 239 6.27 -12.70 -0.85
N SER A 240 5.64 -12.46 -2.00
CA SER A 240 6.25 -12.75 -3.32
C SER A 240 7.32 -11.75 -3.76
N GLY A 241 7.60 -10.68 -3.02
CA GLY A 241 8.63 -9.69 -3.38
C GLY A 241 8.17 -8.60 -4.36
N THR A 242 6.88 -8.34 -4.47
CA THR A 242 6.37 -7.31 -5.41
C THR A 242 6.96 -5.93 -5.13
N VAL A 243 6.98 -5.49 -3.87
CA VAL A 243 7.51 -4.17 -3.51
C VAL A 243 9.01 -4.04 -3.75
N PRO A 244 9.87 -4.98 -3.31
CA PRO A 244 11.30 -4.99 -3.63
C PRO A 244 11.60 -4.92 -5.12
N VAL A 245 10.95 -5.75 -5.94
CA VAL A 245 11.13 -5.78 -7.40
C VAL A 245 10.82 -4.41 -8.00
N VAL A 246 9.66 -3.85 -7.68
CA VAL A 246 9.25 -2.54 -8.23
C VAL A 246 10.14 -1.41 -7.71
N ALA A 247 10.51 -1.43 -6.43
CA ALA A 247 11.43 -0.44 -5.86
C ALA A 247 12.78 -0.43 -6.60
N ALA A 248 13.34 -1.61 -6.86
CA ALA A 248 14.60 -1.76 -7.57
C ALA A 248 14.51 -1.27 -9.03
N ARG A 249 13.44 -1.63 -9.76
CA ARG A 249 13.19 -1.14 -11.15
C ARG A 249 13.22 0.40 -11.25
N HIS A 250 12.80 1.06 -10.18
CA HIS A 250 12.71 2.51 -10.12
C HIS A 250 13.84 3.18 -9.33
N ASN A 251 14.98 2.53 -9.17
CA ASN A 251 16.16 3.06 -8.47
C ASN A 251 15.90 3.43 -7.00
N ARG A 252 14.93 2.78 -6.32
CA ARG A 252 14.74 2.90 -4.88
C ARG A 252 15.49 1.78 -4.17
N LYS A 253 15.99 2.07 -2.97
CA LYS A 253 16.49 1.03 -2.06
C LYS A 253 15.33 0.33 -1.42
N TYR A 254 15.53 -0.93 -1.00
CA TYR A 254 14.47 -1.68 -0.36
C TYR A 254 14.95 -2.53 0.81
N ILE A 255 14.03 -2.74 1.75
CA ILE A 255 14.08 -3.80 2.75
C ILE A 255 12.75 -4.56 2.68
N GLY A 256 12.82 -5.87 2.48
CA GLY A 256 11.70 -6.79 2.57
C GLY A 256 11.86 -7.70 3.77
N ILE A 257 10.80 -7.93 4.53
CA ILE A 257 10.79 -8.83 5.69
C ILE A 257 9.67 -9.86 5.53
N ASP A 258 9.96 -11.11 5.82
CA ASP A 258 8.92 -12.15 5.94
C ASP A 258 9.31 -13.19 6.99
N ILE A 259 8.32 -13.71 7.70
CA ILE A 259 8.51 -14.79 8.65
C ILE A 259 8.74 -16.15 7.97
N SER A 260 8.35 -16.27 6.72
CA SER A 260 8.52 -17.47 5.90
C SER A 260 9.83 -17.42 5.12
N LYS A 261 10.75 -18.33 5.45
CA LYS A 261 11.98 -18.49 4.66
C LYS A 261 11.69 -18.75 3.18
N LYS A 262 10.66 -19.56 2.90
CA LYS A 262 10.22 -19.87 1.52
C LYS A 262 9.87 -18.60 0.75
N TYR A 263 9.13 -17.67 1.36
CA TYR A 263 8.74 -16.43 0.70
C TYR A 263 9.92 -15.45 0.57
N CYS A 264 10.82 -15.42 1.54
CA CYS A 264 12.06 -14.66 1.39
C CYS A 264 12.91 -15.18 0.21
N ASP A 265 13.05 -16.50 0.07
CA ASP A 265 13.80 -17.10 -1.03
C ASP A 265 13.09 -16.85 -2.39
N LEU A 266 11.76 -16.91 -2.43
CA LEU A 266 10.96 -16.55 -3.59
C LEU A 266 11.17 -15.08 -3.99
N ALA A 267 11.07 -14.17 -3.04
CA ALA A 267 11.25 -12.73 -3.27
C ALA A 267 12.65 -12.41 -3.80
N LYS A 268 13.70 -13.08 -3.26
CA LYS A 268 15.08 -12.94 -3.78
C LYS A 268 15.20 -13.40 -5.23
N ARG A 269 14.70 -14.61 -5.54
CA ARG A 269 14.70 -15.11 -6.92
C ARG A 269 14.02 -14.14 -7.89
N ARG A 270 12.88 -13.55 -7.49
CA ARG A 270 12.19 -12.57 -8.34
C ARG A 270 13.00 -11.31 -8.58
N VAL A 271 13.68 -10.80 -7.58
CA VAL A 271 14.57 -9.63 -7.75
C VAL A 271 15.73 -9.98 -8.66
N ASP A 272 16.35 -11.16 -8.47
CA ASP A 272 17.48 -11.63 -9.29
C ASP A 272 17.06 -11.85 -10.75
N GLU A 273 15.88 -12.45 -11.01
CA GLU A 273 15.35 -12.69 -12.36
C GLU A 273 14.94 -11.39 -13.06
N ASP A 274 14.54 -10.37 -12.32
CA ASP A 274 14.18 -9.07 -12.89
C ASP A 274 15.43 -8.27 -13.33
N GLY A 275 16.64 -8.72 -12.94
CA GLY A 275 17.92 -8.14 -13.36
C GLY A 275 18.21 -6.77 -12.74
N VAL A 276 17.64 -6.46 -11.56
CA VAL A 276 17.75 -5.18 -10.85
C VAL A 276 18.51 -5.31 -9.53
#